data_c772730cba9c4e608db3c156cffe96ba
#
_entry.id   c772730cba9c4e608db3c156cffe96ba
#
_cell.length_a   1.000
_cell.length_b   1.000
_cell.length_c   1.000
_cell.angle_alpha   90.00
_cell.angle_beta   90.00
_cell.angle_gamma   90.00
#
_symmetry.space_group_name_H-M   'P 1'
#
loop_
_entity.id
_entity.type
_entity.pdbx_description
1 polymer ?
#
loop_
_entity_poly.entity_id
_entity_poly.type
_entity_poly.pdbx_seq_one_letter_code
_entity_poly.pdbx_strand_id
1 'polypeptide(L)'
;MDEKGFITPSLSNTLFSLFTIVEFCCFSLFFYFTLLPHPRLRKAILVFIVLFSVFCVLNLLLGFNRNDNLDTIPVTFQAIFIMSLCVIYFFEQIRNPNSLFIYSTSEFWVVTGILVYLAGTFFIFIYSANLTQEELNRYWPINYIFNALKNILFGLAIYIHGRKDRKANEKDLLDYQSILENP
;
A
#
# COMPACT_ATOMS: atom_id res chain seq x y z
N MET A 1 -37.98 16.34 6.65
CA MET A 1 -37.58 14.96 7.00
C MET A 1 -36.07 14.94 6.94
N ASP A 2 -35.42 15.13 8.12
CA ASP A 2 -33.98 15.21 8.22
C ASP A 2 -33.42 13.77 8.18
N GLU A 3 -32.83 13.39 7.07
CA GLU A 3 -31.91 12.23 7.04
C GLU A 3 -30.64 12.58 7.84
N LYS A 4 -30.72 12.44 9.15
CA LYS A 4 -29.53 12.42 10.01
C LYS A 4 -28.72 11.19 9.62
N GLY A 5 -27.71 11.39 8.77
CA GLY A 5 -26.73 10.34 8.45
C GLY A 5 -26.21 9.70 9.74
N PHE A 6 -26.24 8.38 9.77
CA PHE A 6 -25.94 7.49 10.91
C PHE A 6 -24.48 7.59 11.42
N ILE A 7 -23.66 8.45 10.82
CA ILE A 7 -22.24 8.61 11.14
C ILE A 7 -22.01 10.00 11.71
N THR A 8 -21.68 10.06 13.00
CA THR A 8 -21.23 11.31 13.63
C THR A 8 -19.85 11.68 13.08
N PRO A 9 -19.51 12.97 12.94
CA PRO A 9 -18.19 13.41 12.45
C PRO A 9 -17.02 12.77 13.23
N SER A 10 -17.18 12.57 14.53
CA SER A 10 -16.18 11.88 15.37
C SER A 10 -15.98 10.42 14.97
N LEU A 11 -17.02 9.70 14.61
CA LEU A 11 -16.95 8.30 14.19
C LEU A 11 -16.27 8.18 12.82
N SER A 12 -16.57 9.09 11.90
CA SER A 12 -15.94 9.14 10.57
C SER A 12 -14.43 9.33 10.67
N ASN A 13 -13.97 10.29 11.50
CA ASN A 13 -12.55 10.54 11.70
C ASN A 13 -11.82 9.34 12.34
N THR A 14 -12.45 8.70 13.33
CA THR A 14 -11.89 7.50 13.96
C THR A 14 -11.74 6.35 12.96
N LEU A 15 -12.75 6.11 12.13
CA LEU A 15 -12.70 5.07 11.10
C LEU A 15 -11.62 5.36 10.04
N PHE A 16 -11.48 6.64 9.66
CA PHE A 16 -10.44 7.05 8.71
C PHE A 16 -9.03 6.84 9.29
N SER A 17 -8.80 7.23 10.55
CA SER A 17 -7.51 7.00 11.24
C SER A 17 -7.19 5.52 11.39
N LEU A 18 -8.18 4.68 11.73
CA LEU A 18 -7.99 3.23 11.79
C LEU A 18 -7.65 2.65 10.42
N PHE A 19 -8.33 3.09 9.35
CA PHE A 19 -8.03 2.68 7.98
C PHE A 19 -6.58 3.03 7.62
N THR A 20 -6.13 4.26 7.93
CA THR A 20 -4.75 4.72 7.70
C THR A 20 -3.72 3.83 8.39
N ILE A 21 -3.96 3.47 9.66
CA ILE A 21 -3.06 2.56 10.40
C ILE A 21 -3.00 1.18 9.75
N VAL A 22 -4.15 0.59 9.41
CA VAL A 22 -4.22 -0.74 8.79
C VAL A 22 -3.54 -0.74 7.42
N GLU A 23 -3.82 0.25 6.58
CA GLU A 23 -3.20 0.40 5.25
C GLU A 23 -1.68 0.52 5.36
N PHE A 24 -1.21 1.38 6.29
CA PHE A 24 0.22 1.55 6.55
C PHE A 24 0.89 0.25 7.00
N CYS A 25 0.27 -0.48 7.94
CA CYS A 25 0.79 -1.75 8.42
C CYS A 25 0.86 -2.79 7.30
N CYS A 26 -0.20 -2.91 6.48
CA CYS A 26 -0.24 -3.86 5.38
C CYS A 26 0.86 -3.57 4.34
N PHE A 27 1.02 -2.32 3.91
CA PHE A 27 2.06 -1.96 2.94
C PHE A 27 3.46 -2.11 3.53
N SER A 28 3.67 -1.70 4.78
CA SER A 28 4.97 -1.84 5.44
C SER A 28 5.36 -3.31 5.65
N LEU A 29 4.42 -4.18 6.01
CA LEU A 29 4.65 -5.62 6.12
C LEU A 29 4.96 -6.25 4.75
N PHE A 30 4.27 -5.83 3.69
CA PHE A 30 4.59 -6.26 2.35
C PHE A 30 6.07 -5.94 2.00
N PHE A 31 6.53 -4.70 2.24
CA PHE A 31 7.92 -4.33 2.02
C PHE A 31 8.89 -5.05 2.96
N TYR A 32 8.49 -5.32 4.20
CA TYR A 32 9.29 -6.11 5.12
C TYR A 32 9.62 -7.50 4.57
N PHE A 33 8.66 -8.16 3.92
CA PHE A 33 8.87 -9.45 3.29
C PHE A 33 9.58 -9.35 1.93
N THR A 34 9.27 -8.35 1.14
CA THR A 34 9.83 -8.15 -0.20
C THR A 34 11.32 -7.73 -0.15
N LEU A 35 11.72 -6.93 0.85
CA LEU A 35 13.09 -6.45 1.06
C LEU A 35 13.89 -7.35 2.02
N LEU A 36 13.64 -8.65 2.00
CA LEU A 36 14.29 -9.68 2.82
C LEU A 36 15.82 -9.62 2.85
N PRO A 37 16.56 -9.33 1.74
CA PRO A 37 18.02 -9.31 1.73
C PRO A 37 18.65 -8.25 2.63
N HIS A 38 17.88 -7.24 3.07
CA HIS A 38 18.40 -6.08 3.80
C HIS A 38 18.00 -6.06 5.29
N PRO A 39 18.76 -6.71 6.22
CA PRO A 39 18.37 -6.82 7.62
C PRO A 39 18.27 -5.47 8.35
N ARG A 40 19.08 -4.47 7.96
CA ARG A 40 19.01 -3.12 8.53
C ARG A 40 17.72 -2.41 8.16
N LEU A 41 17.31 -2.53 6.89
CA LEU A 41 16.10 -1.92 6.37
C LEU A 41 14.84 -2.57 6.98
N ARG A 42 14.84 -3.90 7.14
CA ARG A 42 13.77 -4.63 7.83
C ARG A 42 13.57 -4.16 9.27
N LYS A 43 14.67 -4.00 10.03
CA LYS A 43 14.60 -3.46 11.40
C LYS A 43 14.05 -2.04 11.40
N ALA A 44 14.49 -1.18 10.46
CA ALA A 44 13.98 0.17 10.34
C ALA A 44 12.47 0.18 10.02
N ILE A 45 11.98 -0.66 9.12
CA ILE A 45 10.55 -0.79 8.82
C ILE A 45 9.75 -1.18 10.06
N LEU A 46 10.20 -2.18 10.83
CA LEU A 46 9.50 -2.60 12.07
C LEU A 46 9.45 -1.48 13.11
N VAL A 47 10.57 -0.80 13.34
CA VAL A 47 10.62 0.35 14.27
C VAL A 47 9.66 1.44 13.81
N PHE A 48 9.64 1.72 12.52
CA PHE A 48 8.77 2.76 11.98
C PHE A 48 7.29 2.38 12.05
N ILE A 49 6.91 1.11 11.87
CA ILE A 49 5.54 0.62 12.08
C ILE A 49 5.08 0.92 13.51
N VAL A 50 5.91 0.59 14.51
CA VAL A 50 5.56 0.84 15.91
C VAL A 50 5.44 2.33 16.21
N LEU A 51 6.44 3.13 15.81
CA LEU A 51 6.45 4.58 16.03
C LEU A 51 5.26 5.26 15.37
N PHE A 52 4.94 4.90 14.11
CA PHE A 52 3.82 5.48 13.38
C PHE A 52 2.48 5.09 14.00
N SER A 53 2.31 3.82 14.40
CA SER A 53 1.09 3.37 15.08
C SER A 53 0.86 4.12 16.39
N VAL A 54 1.91 4.29 17.21
CA VAL A 54 1.85 5.08 18.44
C VAL A 54 1.51 6.54 18.14
N PHE A 55 2.14 7.13 17.12
CA PHE A 55 1.85 8.50 16.69
C PHE A 55 0.38 8.68 16.29
N CYS A 56 -0.17 7.77 15.48
CA CYS A 56 -1.58 7.84 15.07
C CYS A 56 -2.54 7.70 16.27
N VAL A 57 -2.25 6.79 17.20
CA VAL A 57 -3.06 6.62 18.42
C VAL A 57 -3.00 7.86 19.30
N LEU A 58 -1.81 8.45 19.50
CA LEU A 58 -1.67 9.70 20.25
C LEU A 58 -2.39 10.87 19.58
N ASN A 59 -2.30 10.98 18.25
CA ASN A 59 -3.04 12.00 17.49
C ASN A 59 -4.55 11.87 17.68
N LEU A 60 -5.06 10.63 17.67
CA LEU A 60 -6.48 10.36 17.90
C LEU A 60 -6.91 10.71 19.34
N LEU A 61 -6.09 10.35 20.36
CA LEU A 61 -6.42 10.57 21.77
C LEU A 61 -6.30 12.04 22.17
N LEU A 62 -5.26 12.74 21.68
CA LEU A 62 -4.99 14.13 22.03
C LEU A 62 -5.81 15.14 21.20
N GLY A 63 -6.46 14.68 20.13
CA GLY A 63 -7.35 15.51 19.31
C GLY A 63 -6.62 16.68 18.65
N PHE A 64 -5.35 16.52 18.27
CA PHE A 64 -4.54 17.60 17.69
C PHE A 64 -5.15 18.21 16.42
N ASN A 65 -6.01 17.47 15.71
CA ASN A 65 -6.63 17.89 14.44
C ASN A 65 -8.18 18.00 14.53
N ARG A 66 -8.70 18.49 15.64
CA ARG A 66 -10.16 18.57 15.86
C ARG A 66 -10.90 19.51 14.89
N ASN A 67 -10.17 20.35 14.16
CA ASN A 67 -10.73 21.35 13.26
C ASN A 67 -10.62 20.99 11.76
N ASP A 68 -9.81 19.98 11.40
CA ASP A 68 -9.62 19.59 10.01
C ASP A 68 -10.53 18.40 9.67
N ASN A 69 -11.17 18.47 8.51
CA ASN A 69 -12.09 17.43 8.03
C ASN A 69 -11.42 16.08 7.77
N LEU A 70 -10.06 16.03 7.73
CA LEU A 70 -9.25 14.82 7.48
C LEU A 70 -7.94 14.89 8.29
N ASP A 71 -7.48 13.75 8.79
CA ASP A 71 -6.16 13.60 9.43
C ASP A 71 -5.03 13.66 8.39
N THR A 72 -4.78 14.86 7.84
CA THR A 72 -3.83 15.09 6.74
C THR A 72 -2.40 14.73 7.12
N ILE A 73 -1.98 15.02 8.37
CA ILE A 73 -0.60 14.82 8.83
C ILE A 73 -0.20 13.34 8.82
N PRO A 74 -0.92 12.41 9.47
CA PRO A 74 -0.59 10.98 9.43
C PRO A 74 -0.54 10.41 8.00
N VAL A 75 -1.52 10.78 7.16
CA VAL A 75 -1.59 10.30 5.76
C VAL A 75 -0.40 10.79 4.94
N THR A 76 0.03 12.03 5.13
CA THR A 76 1.20 12.58 4.44
C THR A 76 2.49 11.85 4.83
N PHE A 77 2.71 11.61 6.13
CA PHE A 77 3.87 10.85 6.61
C PHE A 77 3.86 9.40 6.09
N GLN A 78 2.72 8.74 6.14
CA GLN A 78 2.54 7.41 5.56
C GLN A 78 2.92 7.39 4.08
N ALA A 79 2.36 8.31 3.29
CA ALA A 79 2.60 8.35 1.85
C ALA A 79 4.08 8.55 1.51
N ILE A 80 4.76 9.51 2.15
CA ILE A 80 6.19 9.77 1.94
C ILE A 80 7.01 8.53 2.28
N PHE A 81 6.74 7.89 3.43
CA PHE A 81 7.50 6.73 3.85
C PHE A 81 7.32 5.55 2.90
N ILE A 82 6.10 5.20 2.55
CA ILE A 82 5.82 4.06 1.65
C ILE A 82 6.33 4.35 0.23
N MET A 83 6.18 5.58 -0.30
CA MET A 83 6.76 5.95 -1.60
C MET A 83 8.30 5.81 -1.59
N SER A 84 8.96 6.17 -0.48
CA SER A 84 10.41 5.96 -0.33
C SER A 84 10.78 4.47 -0.40
N LEU A 85 9.99 3.59 0.22
CA LEU A 85 10.18 2.14 0.12
C LEU A 85 9.96 1.62 -1.31
N CYS A 86 8.97 2.16 -2.04
CA CYS A 86 8.78 1.84 -3.46
C CYS A 86 10.02 2.19 -4.29
N VAL A 87 10.60 3.38 -4.08
CA VAL A 87 11.81 3.82 -4.78
C VAL A 87 13.00 2.91 -4.44
N ILE A 88 13.17 2.56 -3.16
CA ILE A 88 14.22 1.62 -2.73
C ILE A 88 14.05 0.26 -3.42
N TYR A 89 12.83 -0.26 -3.48
CA TYR A 89 12.53 -1.52 -4.16
C TYR A 89 12.93 -1.45 -5.65
N PHE A 90 12.52 -0.42 -6.39
CA PHE A 90 12.88 -0.27 -7.80
C PHE A 90 14.40 -0.13 -7.99
N PHE A 91 15.07 0.60 -7.11
CA PHE A 91 16.52 0.73 -7.16
C PHE A 91 17.22 -0.63 -6.95
N GLU A 92 16.76 -1.44 -6.00
CA GLU A 92 17.29 -2.79 -5.78
C GLU A 92 17.04 -3.72 -6.98
N GLN A 93 15.85 -3.63 -7.61
CA GLN A 93 15.54 -4.42 -8.79
C GLN A 93 16.42 -4.06 -10.00
N ILE A 94 16.79 -2.80 -10.15
CA ILE A 94 17.71 -2.35 -11.20
C ILE A 94 19.12 -2.84 -10.92
N ARG A 95 19.55 -2.79 -9.64
CA ARG A 95 20.90 -3.16 -9.24
C ARG A 95 21.14 -4.68 -9.23
N ASN A 96 20.15 -5.42 -8.77
CA ASN A 96 20.20 -6.89 -8.62
C ASN A 96 18.95 -7.51 -9.23
N PRO A 97 18.84 -7.64 -10.55
CA PRO A 97 17.63 -8.17 -11.17
C PRO A 97 17.47 -9.65 -10.82
N ASN A 98 16.43 -10.00 -10.08
CA ASN A 98 16.06 -11.37 -9.76
C ASN A 98 15.50 -12.14 -10.98
N SER A 99 15.16 -11.42 -12.04
CA SER A 99 14.67 -11.98 -13.30
C SER A 99 15.15 -11.13 -14.48
N LEU A 100 15.29 -11.75 -15.66
CA LEU A 100 15.63 -11.05 -16.91
C LEU A 100 14.62 -9.93 -17.26
N PHE A 101 13.38 -10.06 -16.77
CA PHE A 101 12.32 -9.08 -17.00
C PHE A 101 11.67 -8.71 -15.66
N ILE A 102 11.89 -7.51 -15.19
CA ILE A 102 11.38 -6.98 -13.90
C ILE A 102 9.84 -7.09 -13.84
N TYR A 103 9.16 -6.84 -14.96
CA TYR A 103 7.70 -6.91 -15.06
C TYR A 103 7.12 -8.34 -15.02
N SER A 104 7.96 -9.38 -15.00
CA SER A 104 7.53 -10.77 -14.86
C SER A 104 7.32 -11.20 -13.40
N THR A 105 7.63 -10.32 -12.45
CA THR A 105 7.45 -10.56 -11.02
C THR A 105 6.15 -9.96 -10.51
N SER A 106 5.42 -10.68 -9.65
CA SER A 106 4.19 -10.20 -9.03
C SER A 106 4.43 -8.97 -8.16
N GLU A 107 5.57 -8.95 -7.47
CA GLU A 107 5.99 -7.88 -6.57
C GLU A 107 6.13 -6.54 -7.30
N PHE A 108 6.62 -6.55 -8.54
CA PHE A 108 6.72 -5.35 -9.37
C PHE A 108 5.36 -4.66 -9.56
N TRP A 109 4.32 -5.42 -9.86
CA TRP A 109 2.98 -4.89 -10.09
C TRP A 109 2.32 -4.40 -8.82
N VAL A 110 2.56 -5.07 -7.67
CA VAL A 110 2.11 -4.59 -6.36
C VAL A 110 2.76 -3.25 -6.03
N VAL A 111 4.10 -3.15 -6.12
CA VAL A 111 4.84 -1.92 -5.81
C VAL A 111 4.44 -0.79 -6.75
N THR A 112 4.28 -1.07 -8.04
CA THR A 112 3.80 -0.08 -9.03
C THR A 112 2.40 0.42 -8.66
N GLY A 113 1.49 -0.49 -8.26
CA GLY A 113 0.14 -0.13 -7.83
C GLY A 113 0.13 0.76 -6.60
N ILE A 114 0.94 0.44 -5.59
CA ILE A 114 1.11 1.26 -4.39
C ILE A 114 1.64 2.65 -4.75
N LEU A 115 2.71 2.72 -5.56
CA LEU A 115 3.33 3.99 -5.95
C LEU A 115 2.36 4.88 -6.73
N VAL A 116 1.66 4.34 -7.72
CA VAL A 116 0.68 5.10 -8.53
C VAL A 116 -0.47 5.61 -7.65
N TYR A 117 -0.97 4.78 -6.75
CA TYR A 117 -2.03 5.18 -5.82
C TYR A 117 -1.58 6.31 -4.90
N LEU A 118 -0.45 6.12 -4.21
CA LEU A 118 0.04 7.13 -3.27
C LEU A 118 0.46 8.42 -3.98
N ALA A 119 1.17 8.35 -5.09
CA ALA A 119 1.55 9.54 -5.85
C ALA A 119 0.34 10.31 -6.39
N GLY A 120 -0.69 9.60 -6.85
CA GLY A 120 -1.91 10.22 -7.38
C GLY A 120 -2.80 10.86 -6.31
N THR A 121 -2.85 10.27 -5.11
CA THR A 121 -3.70 10.78 -4.02
C THR A 121 -2.96 11.77 -3.10
N PHE A 122 -1.63 11.73 -3.08
CA PHE A 122 -0.78 12.54 -2.20
C PHE A 122 -1.12 14.03 -2.24
N PHE A 123 -1.28 14.60 -3.43
CA PHE A 123 -1.59 16.02 -3.58
C PHE A 123 -2.98 16.37 -3.06
N ILE A 124 -3.95 15.47 -3.22
CA ILE A 124 -5.32 15.70 -2.70
C ILE A 124 -5.28 15.79 -1.18
N PHE A 125 -4.53 14.89 -0.52
CA PHE A 125 -4.43 14.91 0.94
C PHE A 125 -3.68 16.12 1.46
N ILE A 126 -2.58 16.55 0.83
CA ILE A 126 -1.85 17.76 1.24
C ILE A 126 -2.71 19.02 1.10
N TYR A 127 -3.44 19.13 -0.01
CA TYR A 127 -4.28 20.31 -0.26
C TYR A 127 -5.60 20.28 0.49
N SER A 128 -6.05 19.13 0.99
CA SER A 128 -7.36 18.97 1.65
C SER A 128 -7.56 19.91 2.86
N ALA A 129 -6.50 20.23 3.59
CA ALA A 129 -6.53 21.16 4.71
C ALA A 129 -6.88 22.62 4.31
N ASN A 130 -6.62 22.99 3.05
CA ASN A 130 -6.83 24.34 2.52
C ASN A 130 -8.02 24.42 1.56
N LEU A 131 -8.67 23.30 1.24
CA LEU A 131 -9.81 23.24 0.33
C LEU A 131 -11.12 23.42 1.10
N THR A 132 -12.07 24.11 0.46
CA THR A 132 -13.45 24.14 0.93
C THR A 132 -14.09 22.75 0.77
N GLN A 133 -15.16 22.47 1.51
CA GLN A 133 -15.88 21.19 1.42
C GLN A 133 -16.43 20.94 0.00
N GLU A 134 -16.79 21.99 -0.71
CA GLU A 134 -17.28 21.90 -2.10
C GLU A 134 -16.13 21.48 -3.05
N GLU A 135 -14.98 22.11 -2.91
CA GLU A 135 -13.77 21.76 -3.70
C GLU A 135 -13.29 20.35 -3.38
N LEU A 136 -13.28 19.97 -2.10
CA LEU A 136 -12.91 18.62 -1.68
C LEU A 136 -13.81 17.57 -2.34
N ASN A 137 -15.13 17.78 -2.32
CA ASN A 137 -16.08 16.88 -2.97
C ASN A 137 -15.87 16.80 -4.49
N ARG A 138 -15.43 17.89 -5.12
CA ARG A 138 -15.14 17.94 -6.56
C ARG A 138 -13.88 17.14 -6.93
N TYR A 139 -12.85 17.16 -6.08
CA TYR A 139 -11.59 16.46 -6.36
C TYR A 139 -11.57 15.03 -5.81
N TRP A 140 -12.45 14.68 -4.86
CA TRP A 140 -12.50 13.35 -4.26
C TRP A 140 -12.64 12.18 -5.26
N PRO A 141 -13.37 12.29 -6.38
CA PRO A 141 -13.42 11.24 -7.40
C PRO A 141 -12.06 10.81 -7.95
N ILE A 142 -11.06 11.69 -7.95
CA ILE A 142 -9.69 11.36 -8.39
C ILE A 142 -9.10 10.26 -7.49
N ASN A 143 -9.36 10.32 -6.18
CA ASN A 143 -8.94 9.28 -5.23
C ASN A 143 -9.53 7.89 -5.61
N TYR A 144 -10.80 7.83 -6.02
CA TYR A 144 -11.40 6.58 -6.47
C TYR A 144 -10.75 6.03 -7.74
N ILE A 145 -10.34 6.90 -8.67
CA ILE A 145 -9.66 6.50 -9.90
C ILE A 145 -8.31 5.84 -9.57
N PHE A 146 -7.49 6.48 -8.74
CA PHE A 146 -6.20 5.92 -8.35
C PHE A 146 -6.32 4.65 -7.51
N ASN A 147 -7.35 4.58 -6.65
CA ASN A 147 -7.64 3.36 -5.90
C ASN A 147 -8.08 2.20 -6.82
N ALA A 148 -8.93 2.47 -7.80
CA ALA A 148 -9.32 1.49 -8.80
C ALA A 148 -8.11 1.00 -9.62
N LEU A 149 -7.24 1.91 -10.04
CA LEU A 149 -6.02 1.58 -10.78
C LEU A 149 -5.08 0.70 -9.94
N LYS A 150 -4.86 1.02 -8.65
CA LYS A 150 -4.13 0.16 -7.70
C LYS A 150 -4.71 -1.25 -7.67
N ASN A 151 -6.04 -1.38 -7.55
CA ASN A 151 -6.70 -2.67 -7.46
C ASN A 151 -6.57 -3.49 -8.75
N ILE A 152 -6.60 -2.85 -9.92
CA ILE A 152 -6.34 -3.50 -11.21
C ILE A 152 -4.91 -4.06 -11.25
N LEU A 153 -3.91 -3.27 -10.82
CA LEU A 153 -2.52 -3.69 -10.78
C LEU A 153 -2.28 -4.82 -9.77
N PHE A 154 -2.98 -4.80 -8.64
CA PHE A 154 -2.96 -5.92 -7.68
C PHE A 154 -3.59 -7.19 -8.27
N GLY A 155 -4.70 -7.06 -9.01
CA GLY A 155 -5.30 -8.18 -9.72
C GLY A 155 -4.34 -8.79 -10.75
N LEU A 156 -3.60 -7.95 -11.47
CA LEU A 156 -2.56 -8.39 -12.40
C LEU A 156 -1.41 -9.12 -11.68
N ALA A 157 -0.98 -8.60 -10.52
CA ALA A 157 0.04 -9.25 -9.69
C ALA A 157 -0.38 -10.67 -9.26
N ILE A 158 -1.61 -10.82 -8.78
CA ILE A 158 -2.17 -12.12 -8.38
C ILE A 158 -2.23 -13.07 -9.57
N TYR A 159 -2.67 -12.59 -10.74
CA TYR A 159 -2.72 -13.39 -11.96
C TYR A 159 -1.32 -13.92 -12.36
N ILE A 160 -0.31 -13.05 -12.33
CA ILE A 160 1.08 -13.41 -12.67
C ILE A 160 1.63 -14.44 -11.67
N HIS A 161 1.37 -14.25 -10.37
CA HIS A 161 1.78 -15.17 -9.31
C HIS A 161 1.18 -16.57 -9.53
N GLY A 162 -0.13 -16.66 -9.69
CA GLY A 162 -0.82 -17.93 -9.91
C GLY A 162 -0.42 -18.65 -11.20
N ARG A 163 -0.04 -17.89 -12.25
CA ARG A 163 0.49 -18.49 -13.48
C ARG A 163 1.89 -19.09 -13.27
N LYS A 164 2.73 -18.48 -12.45
CA LYS A 164 4.06 -18.97 -12.12
C LYS A 164 3.99 -20.27 -11.30
N ASP A 165 3.12 -20.30 -10.29
CA ASP A 165 2.92 -21.48 -9.45
C ASP A 165 2.38 -22.67 -10.25
N ARG A 166 1.44 -22.42 -11.18
CA ARG A 166 0.90 -23.48 -12.06
C ARG A 166 2.00 -24.09 -12.92
N LYS A 167 2.89 -23.30 -13.51
CA LYS A 167 3.99 -23.79 -14.32
C LYS A 167 5.03 -24.56 -13.49
N ALA A 168 5.28 -24.16 -12.23
CA ALA A 168 6.16 -24.86 -11.32
C ALA A 168 5.59 -26.26 -11.00
N ASN A 169 4.31 -26.35 -10.62
CA ASN A 169 3.64 -27.62 -10.34
C ASN A 169 3.59 -28.54 -11.55
N GLU A 170 3.35 -28.01 -12.75
CA GLU A 170 3.36 -28.82 -13.99
C GLU A 170 4.75 -29.41 -14.26
N LYS A 171 5.79 -28.64 -14.05
CA LYS A 171 7.18 -29.13 -14.20
C LYS A 171 7.50 -30.24 -13.19
N ASP A 172 7.14 -30.04 -11.92
CA ASP A 172 7.37 -31.06 -10.88
C ASP A 172 6.63 -32.37 -11.21
N LEU A 173 5.41 -32.30 -11.74
CA LEU A 173 4.66 -33.48 -12.19
C LEU A 173 5.36 -34.21 -13.34
N LEU A 174 5.87 -33.49 -14.32
CA LEU A 174 6.62 -34.09 -15.45
C LEU A 174 7.92 -34.74 -14.97
N ASP A 175 8.63 -34.11 -14.04
CA ASP A 175 9.84 -34.67 -13.43
C ASP A 175 9.53 -35.98 -12.66
N TYR A 176 8.42 -36.03 -11.92
CA TYR A 176 7.94 -37.28 -11.26
C TYR A 176 7.61 -38.38 -12.26
N GLN A 177 6.94 -38.06 -13.35
CA GLN A 177 6.62 -39.06 -14.39
C GLN A 177 7.88 -39.63 -15.04
N SER A 178 8.87 -38.77 -15.33
CA SER A 178 10.12 -39.20 -15.94
C SER A 178 10.92 -40.15 -15.06
N ILE A 179 10.86 -39.99 -13.72
CA ILE A 179 11.50 -40.89 -12.74
C ILE A 179 10.79 -42.26 -12.70
N LEU A 180 9.48 -42.30 -12.86
CA LEU A 180 8.69 -43.53 -12.84
C LEU A 180 8.87 -44.35 -14.14
N GLU A 181 9.15 -43.70 -15.27
CA GLU A 181 9.33 -44.35 -16.59
C GLU A 181 10.75 -44.85 -16.80
N ASN A 182 11.75 -44.37 -16.04
CA ASN A 182 13.14 -44.79 -16.08
C ASN A 182 13.62 -45.17 -14.67
N PRO A 183 13.24 -46.36 -14.14
CA PRO A 183 13.68 -46.84 -12.84
C PRO A 183 15.17 -47.23 -12.78
#